data_09b3b404ff6a8e6f62592c77042a7a9a
#
_entry.id   09b3b404ff6a8e6f62592c77042a7a9a
#
_cell.length_a   1.000
_cell.length_b   1.000
_cell.length_c   1.000
_cell.angle_alpha   90.00
_cell.angle_beta   90.00
_cell.angle_gamma   90.00
#
_symmetry.space_group_name_H-M   'P 1'
#
loop_
_entity.id
_entity.type
_entity.pdbx_description
1 polymer ?
#
loop_
_entity_poly.entity_id
_entity_poly.type
_entity_poly.pdbx_seq_one_letter_code
_entity_poly.pdbx_strand_id
1 'polypeptide(L)'
;MYSYKTGIPQIDDVCGGFDAGTNILILAPPMSYADILAYALIKPLEGEYAIVLSTNERAAEVVDAFRLTGADKRFIGVIDAITKSSTPTIADTQRLVFVSSPTDLTGIGIKFSNMIETIFEGEFSEGEAGLFPPPIRFCVNSVSTLLMYRRLEVLYQFLHVLTAKLKKIEGVGIYLLNSESFDDKTLSMIKQLMNCVIEVKIEQNISYLRVQGIRGVSSEWLKFSVAKGQVTIIP
;
A
#
# COMPACT_ATOMS: atom_id res chain seq x y z
N MET A 1 -0.06 -11.77 -18.53
CA MET A 1 0.02 -10.59 -17.66
C MET A 1 -0.14 -11.10 -16.24
N TYR A 2 0.72 -10.69 -15.30
CA TYR A 2 0.66 -11.15 -13.91
C TYR A 2 -0.59 -10.59 -13.22
N SER A 3 -1.25 -11.41 -12.38
CA SER A 3 -2.42 -10.99 -11.59
C SER A 3 -2.11 -11.12 -10.11
N TYR A 4 -2.19 -10.03 -9.41
CA TYR A 4 -1.96 -9.95 -7.95
C TYR A 4 -3.23 -10.39 -7.21
N LYS A 5 -3.21 -11.56 -6.60
CA LYS A 5 -4.32 -12.01 -5.76
C LYS A 5 -4.48 -11.10 -4.54
N THR A 6 -5.72 -10.80 -4.18
CA THR A 6 -6.01 -9.92 -3.04
C THR A 6 -5.77 -10.62 -1.69
N GLY A 7 -5.77 -11.95 -1.68
CA GLY A 7 -5.76 -12.77 -0.47
C GLY A 7 -7.12 -12.77 0.26
N ILE A 8 -8.15 -12.18 -0.34
CA ILE A 8 -9.54 -12.21 0.13
C ILE A 8 -10.32 -13.04 -0.88
N PRO A 9 -10.65 -14.31 -0.57
CA PRO A 9 -11.18 -15.25 -1.53
C PRO A 9 -12.40 -14.74 -2.32
N GLN A 10 -13.33 -14.08 -1.63
CA GLN A 10 -14.55 -13.56 -2.27
C GLN A 10 -14.28 -12.45 -3.30
N ILE A 11 -13.23 -11.66 -3.10
CA ILE A 11 -12.79 -10.65 -4.07
C ILE A 11 -12.06 -11.35 -5.22
N ASP A 12 -11.17 -12.29 -4.90
CA ASP A 12 -10.41 -13.03 -5.90
C ASP A 12 -11.30 -13.92 -6.79
N ASP A 13 -12.38 -14.49 -6.25
CA ASP A 13 -13.35 -15.28 -7.00
C ASP A 13 -14.11 -14.44 -8.05
N VAL A 14 -14.35 -13.15 -7.74
CA VAL A 14 -15.09 -12.24 -8.63
C VAL A 14 -14.18 -11.57 -9.66
N CYS A 15 -13.01 -11.07 -9.24
CA CYS A 15 -12.15 -10.25 -10.11
C CYS A 15 -10.87 -10.95 -10.59
N GLY A 16 -10.55 -12.13 -10.05
CA GLY A 16 -9.30 -12.82 -10.36
C GLY A 16 -8.04 -12.21 -9.72
N GLY A 17 -8.20 -11.16 -8.92
CA GLY A 17 -7.12 -10.35 -8.38
C GLY A 17 -6.97 -9.00 -9.11
N PHE A 18 -5.88 -8.29 -8.86
CA PHE A 18 -5.56 -7.02 -9.52
C PHE A 18 -4.59 -7.23 -10.68
N ASP A 19 -4.87 -6.59 -11.80
CA ASP A 19 -3.96 -6.58 -12.94
C ASP A 19 -2.65 -5.87 -12.60
N ALA A 20 -1.55 -6.32 -13.19
CA ALA A 20 -0.25 -5.66 -13.12
C ALA A 20 -0.34 -4.19 -13.54
N GLY A 21 0.32 -3.30 -12.80
CA GLY A 21 0.27 -1.86 -13.03
C GLY A 21 -0.95 -1.15 -12.42
N THR A 22 -1.82 -1.85 -11.66
CA THR A 22 -2.99 -1.24 -11.01
C THR A 22 -2.60 -0.42 -9.79
N ASN A 23 -3.14 0.80 -9.70
CA ASN A 23 -3.05 1.66 -8.52
C ASN A 23 -4.44 1.77 -7.87
N ILE A 24 -4.50 1.46 -6.57
CA ILE A 24 -5.73 1.30 -5.80
C ILE A 24 -5.76 2.32 -4.67
N LEU A 25 -6.80 3.13 -4.60
CA LEU A 25 -7.06 3.99 -3.45
C LEU A 25 -7.95 3.26 -2.46
N ILE A 26 -7.51 3.15 -1.20
CA ILE A 26 -8.41 2.82 -0.09
C ILE A 26 -8.87 4.14 0.52
N LEU A 27 -10.16 4.40 0.42
CA LEU A 27 -10.80 5.58 0.97
C LEU A 27 -11.65 5.18 2.17
N ALA A 28 -11.25 5.60 3.36
CA ALA A 28 -11.80 5.07 4.60
C ALA A 28 -11.90 6.13 5.71
N PRO A 29 -12.92 6.08 6.56
CA PRO A 29 -12.96 6.90 7.77
C PRO A 29 -11.91 6.43 8.79
N PRO A 30 -11.55 7.26 9.78
CA PRO A 30 -10.68 6.85 10.88
C PRO A 30 -11.25 5.64 11.62
N MET A 31 -10.36 4.82 12.21
CA MET A 31 -10.73 3.65 13.03
C MET A 31 -11.57 2.58 12.31
N SER A 32 -11.45 2.49 10.99
CA SER A 32 -12.23 1.57 10.15
C SER A 32 -11.51 0.25 9.83
N TYR A 33 -10.38 -0.03 10.46
CA TYR A 33 -9.50 -1.17 10.13
C TYR A 33 -8.97 -1.16 8.68
N ALA A 34 -8.97 0.01 8.03
CA ALA A 34 -8.50 0.14 6.66
C ALA A 34 -6.98 -0.03 6.52
N ASP A 35 -6.23 0.23 7.57
CA ASP A 35 -4.81 -0.07 7.72
C ASP A 35 -4.56 -1.58 7.64
N ILE A 36 -5.33 -2.38 8.37
CA ILE A 36 -5.24 -3.84 8.34
C ILE A 36 -5.67 -4.37 6.96
N LEU A 37 -6.72 -3.79 6.37
CA LEU A 37 -7.12 -4.11 5.00
C LEU A 37 -5.99 -3.82 4.01
N ALA A 38 -5.34 -2.65 4.11
CA ALA A 38 -4.20 -2.29 3.27
C ALA A 38 -3.06 -3.31 3.41
N TYR A 39 -2.67 -3.66 4.63
CA TYR A 39 -1.62 -4.65 4.87
C TYR A 39 -2.02 -6.07 4.42
N ALA A 40 -3.28 -6.45 4.52
CA ALA A 40 -3.76 -7.72 3.96
C ALA A 40 -3.63 -7.76 2.43
N LEU A 41 -4.00 -6.68 1.74
CA LEU A 41 -3.95 -6.58 0.28
C LEU A 41 -2.52 -6.53 -0.28
N ILE A 42 -1.57 -5.99 0.46
CA ILE A 42 -0.16 -5.93 0.04
C ILE A 42 0.70 -7.06 0.63
N LYS A 43 0.11 -7.98 1.38
CA LYS A 43 0.83 -9.16 1.84
C LYS A 43 1.45 -9.87 0.64
N PRO A 44 2.79 -10.03 0.59
CA PRO A 44 3.43 -10.73 -0.51
C PRO A 44 3.08 -12.22 -0.46
N LEU A 45 2.73 -12.76 -1.61
CA LEU A 45 2.60 -14.21 -1.83
C LEU A 45 3.96 -14.77 -2.26
N GLU A 46 4.02 -16.08 -2.52
CA GLU A 46 5.25 -16.75 -2.94
C GLU A 46 5.85 -16.09 -4.19
N GLY A 47 7.10 -15.69 -4.10
CA GLY A 47 7.83 -15.01 -5.18
C GLY A 47 7.52 -13.51 -5.35
N GLU A 48 6.68 -12.94 -4.51
CA GLU A 48 6.35 -11.51 -4.52
C GLU A 48 7.10 -10.75 -3.44
N TYR A 49 7.23 -9.42 -3.63
CA TYR A 49 7.80 -8.50 -2.65
C TYR A 49 6.78 -7.43 -2.28
N ALA A 50 6.82 -6.99 -1.03
CA ALA A 50 6.06 -5.83 -0.56
C ALA A 50 7.00 -4.69 -0.18
N ILE A 51 6.69 -3.47 -0.61
CA ILE A 51 7.35 -2.24 -0.17
C ILE A 51 6.29 -1.34 0.48
N VAL A 52 6.54 -0.89 1.70
CA VAL A 52 5.68 0.07 2.40
C VAL A 52 6.39 1.40 2.54
N LEU A 53 5.80 2.46 1.99
CA LEU A 53 6.11 3.83 2.40
C LEU A 53 5.30 4.13 3.67
N SER A 54 5.98 4.15 4.79
CA SER A 54 5.38 4.48 6.08
C SER A 54 5.56 5.94 6.42
N THR A 55 4.43 6.64 6.56
CA THR A 55 4.36 8.08 6.84
C THR A 55 3.71 8.42 8.19
N ASN A 56 3.19 7.42 8.90
CA ASN A 56 2.53 7.57 10.20
C ASN A 56 2.90 6.48 11.22
N GLU A 57 3.65 5.45 10.82
CA GLU A 57 4.10 4.35 11.67
C GLU A 57 5.61 4.16 11.52
N ARG A 58 6.27 3.64 12.55
CA ARG A 58 7.69 3.27 12.48
C ARG A 58 7.86 1.96 11.73
N ALA A 59 9.01 1.76 11.11
CA ALA A 59 9.31 0.53 10.38
C ALA A 59 9.10 -0.75 11.21
N ALA A 60 9.40 -0.72 12.51
CA ALA A 60 9.19 -1.85 13.41
C ALA A 60 7.70 -2.20 13.55
N GLU A 61 6.82 -1.19 13.64
CA GLU A 61 5.36 -1.37 13.74
C GLU A 61 4.80 -1.98 12.44
N VAL A 62 5.28 -1.49 11.29
CA VAL A 62 4.92 -2.05 9.98
C VAL A 62 5.32 -3.53 9.86
N VAL A 63 6.56 -3.87 10.24
CA VAL A 63 7.05 -5.26 10.19
C VAL A 63 6.25 -6.16 11.15
N ASP A 64 5.89 -5.66 12.34
CA ASP A 64 5.06 -6.40 13.28
C ASP A 64 3.63 -6.60 12.76
N ALA A 65 3.04 -5.62 12.08
CA ALA A 65 1.74 -5.76 11.43
C ALA A 65 1.75 -6.88 10.38
N PHE A 66 2.79 -6.94 9.55
CA PHE A 66 2.96 -8.06 8.59
C PHE A 66 3.13 -9.41 9.26
N ARG A 67 3.82 -9.49 10.40
CA ARG A 67 3.97 -10.73 11.15
C ARG A 67 2.61 -11.30 11.56
N LEU A 68 1.64 -10.44 11.92
CA LEU A 68 0.28 -10.88 12.25
C LEU A 68 -0.46 -11.46 11.04
N THR A 69 -0.13 -11.04 9.82
CA THR A 69 -0.69 -11.62 8.59
C THR A 69 -0.02 -12.95 8.20
N GLY A 70 1.05 -13.36 8.87
CA GLY A 70 1.85 -14.52 8.52
C GLY A 70 2.76 -14.31 7.29
N ALA A 71 3.04 -13.07 6.91
CA ALA A 71 3.97 -12.76 5.83
C ALA A 71 5.42 -12.98 6.25
N ASP A 72 6.26 -13.46 5.34
CA ASP A 72 7.70 -13.59 5.56
C ASP A 72 8.36 -12.21 5.46
N LYS A 73 8.98 -11.79 6.56
CA LYS A 73 9.68 -10.49 6.66
C LYS A 73 10.82 -10.33 5.65
N ARG A 74 11.35 -11.41 5.10
CA ARG A 74 12.43 -11.38 4.10
C ARG A 74 12.00 -10.71 2.80
N PHE A 75 10.70 -10.74 2.50
CA PHE A 75 10.13 -10.15 1.29
C PHE A 75 9.47 -8.79 1.53
N ILE A 76 9.74 -8.16 2.69
CA ILE A 76 9.13 -6.88 3.07
C ILE A 76 10.19 -5.80 3.19
N GLY A 77 10.05 -4.75 2.40
CA GLY A 77 10.81 -3.50 2.49
C GLY A 77 9.99 -2.38 3.11
N VAL A 78 10.61 -1.52 3.90
CA VAL A 78 9.96 -0.34 4.49
C VAL A 78 10.79 0.90 4.23
N ILE A 79 10.14 1.92 3.68
CA ILE A 79 10.65 3.28 3.58
C ILE A 79 10.00 4.06 4.71
N ASP A 80 10.73 4.26 5.78
CA ASP A 80 10.25 4.89 7.02
C ASP A 80 10.54 6.39 6.98
N ALA A 81 9.49 7.20 6.97
CA ALA A 81 9.59 8.66 7.00
C ALA A 81 9.33 9.25 8.40
N ILE A 82 9.30 8.43 9.46
CA ILE A 82 8.95 8.85 10.83
C ILE A 82 10.14 8.73 11.79
N THR A 83 10.80 7.57 11.81
CA THR A 83 11.77 7.21 12.85
C THR A 83 12.95 8.19 12.90
N LYS A 84 13.43 8.67 11.76
CA LYS A 84 14.60 9.54 11.68
C LYS A 84 14.41 10.90 12.37
N SER A 85 13.17 11.37 12.51
CA SER A 85 12.84 12.59 13.25
C SER A 85 13.15 12.47 14.75
N SER A 86 13.04 11.27 15.32
CA SER A 86 13.33 10.97 16.73
C SER A 86 14.67 10.26 16.94
N THR A 87 15.22 9.62 15.91
CA THR A 87 16.48 8.88 15.96
C THR A 87 17.33 9.22 14.71
N PRO A 88 17.94 10.42 14.68
CA PRO A 88 18.64 10.92 13.49
C PRO A 88 19.80 10.05 13.00
N THR A 89 20.41 9.28 13.90
CA THR A 89 21.59 8.43 13.64
C THR A 89 21.22 7.04 13.12
N ILE A 90 19.92 6.73 12.95
CA ILE A 90 19.50 5.43 12.45
C ILE A 90 20.03 5.20 11.03
N ALA A 91 20.65 4.03 10.82
CA ALA A 91 21.24 3.66 9.55
C ALA A 91 20.26 2.82 8.71
N ASP A 92 20.36 2.97 7.40
CA ASP A 92 19.63 2.13 6.45
C ASP A 92 20.16 0.69 6.50
N THR A 93 19.28 -0.24 6.23
CA THR A 93 19.59 -1.63 5.87
C THR A 93 19.10 -1.90 4.45
N GLN A 94 19.31 -3.11 3.93
CA GLN A 94 18.76 -3.47 2.61
C GLN A 94 17.24 -3.34 2.53
N ARG A 95 16.52 -3.61 3.62
CA ARG A 95 15.05 -3.67 3.66
C ARG A 95 14.38 -2.54 4.44
N LEU A 96 15.09 -1.93 5.36
CA LEU A 96 14.57 -0.82 6.15
C LEU A 96 15.40 0.41 5.84
N VAL A 97 14.80 1.35 5.13
CA VAL A 97 15.45 2.61 4.75
C VAL A 97 14.72 3.79 5.34
N PHE A 98 15.45 4.81 5.74
CA PHE A 98 14.89 5.91 6.52
C PHE A 98 15.03 7.24 5.78
N VAL A 99 13.95 8.00 5.75
CA VAL A 99 13.89 9.36 5.19
C VAL A 99 13.77 10.36 6.34
N SER A 100 14.26 11.57 6.13
CA SER A 100 14.31 12.61 7.17
C SER A 100 12.93 12.95 7.75
N SER A 101 11.90 12.97 6.92
CA SER A 101 10.51 13.25 7.31
C SER A 101 9.54 12.92 6.17
N PRO A 102 8.21 12.88 6.42
CA PRO A 102 7.20 12.76 5.37
C PRO A 102 7.21 13.90 4.35
N THR A 103 7.86 15.02 4.69
CA THR A 103 7.98 16.16 3.76
C THR A 103 9.07 16.00 2.72
N ASP A 104 9.99 15.05 2.88
CA ASP A 104 11.09 14.81 1.95
C ASP A 104 10.66 13.87 0.80
N LEU A 105 9.80 14.39 -0.06
CA LEU A 105 9.28 13.60 -1.21
C LEU A 105 10.40 13.18 -2.17
N THR A 106 11.47 13.97 -2.28
CA THR A 106 12.63 13.62 -3.10
C THR A 106 13.38 12.43 -2.52
N GLY A 107 13.68 12.48 -1.22
CA GLY A 107 14.32 11.36 -0.49
C GLY A 107 13.48 10.09 -0.56
N ILE A 108 12.16 10.20 -0.39
CA ILE A 108 11.23 9.07 -0.56
C ILE A 108 11.36 8.48 -1.97
N GLY A 109 11.32 9.32 -3.01
CA GLY A 109 11.40 8.86 -4.40
C GLY A 109 12.73 8.17 -4.75
N ILE A 110 13.84 8.63 -4.18
CA ILE A 110 15.17 8.02 -4.32
C ILE A 110 15.18 6.66 -3.62
N LYS A 111 14.76 6.60 -2.35
CA LYS A 111 14.73 5.33 -1.58
C LYS A 111 13.82 4.29 -2.21
N PHE A 112 12.68 4.71 -2.75
CA PHE A 112 11.78 3.82 -3.48
C PHE A 112 12.46 3.22 -4.73
N SER A 113 13.16 4.05 -5.52
CA SER A 113 13.85 3.57 -6.72
C SER A 113 14.97 2.60 -6.38
N ASN A 114 15.81 2.95 -5.41
CA ASN A 114 16.92 2.11 -4.98
C ASN A 114 16.43 0.76 -4.42
N MET A 115 15.33 0.74 -3.67
CA MET A 115 14.78 -0.50 -3.13
C MET A 115 14.25 -1.41 -4.24
N ILE A 116 13.63 -0.87 -5.28
CA ILE A 116 13.24 -1.65 -6.47
C ILE A 116 14.46 -2.22 -7.17
N GLU A 117 15.52 -1.43 -7.35
CA GLU A 117 16.77 -1.89 -7.96
C GLU A 117 17.39 -3.03 -7.15
N THR A 118 17.49 -2.87 -5.83
CA THR A 118 17.98 -3.93 -4.91
C THR A 118 17.17 -5.24 -5.03
N ILE A 119 15.84 -5.13 -5.15
CA ILE A 119 14.96 -6.30 -5.37
C ILE A 119 15.29 -6.95 -6.73
N PHE A 120 15.42 -6.15 -7.79
CA PHE A 120 15.65 -6.66 -9.15
C PHE A 120 17.05 -7.26 -9.34
N GLU A 121 18.03 -6.80 -8.57
CA GLU A 121 19.37 -7.36 -8.54
C GLU A 121 19.47 -8.65 -7.71
N GLY A 122 18.37 -9.07 -7.07
CA GLY A 122 18.32 -10.28 -6.25
C GLY A 122 18.97 -10.15 -4.87
N GLU A 123 19.37 -8.93 -4.49
CA GLU A 123 20.04 -8.68 -3.21
C GLU A 123 19.08 -8.63 -2.01
N PHE A 124 17.79 -8.54 -2.28
CA PHE A 124 16.76 -8.38 -1.24
C PHE A 124 16.44 -9.69 -0.52
N SER A 125 16.47 -10.80 -1.25
CA SER A 125 16.26 -12.15 -0.70
C SER A 125 17.47 -13.02 -1.04
N GLU A 126 18.19 -13.47 -0.04
CA GLU A 126 19.38 -14.31 -0.15
C GLU A 126 19.13 -15.55 -1.03
N GLY A 127 19.26 -15.42 -2.34
CA GLY A 127 19.40 -16.53 -3.28
C GLY A 127 18.16 -17.34 -3.64
N GLU A 128 16.95 -16.91 -3.33
CA GLU A 128 15.74 -17.61 -3.80
C GLU A 128 15.39 -17.20 -5.23
N ALA A 129 15.41 -18.17 -6.15
CA ALA A 129 14.97 -17.98 -7.53
C ALA A 129 13.45 -17.72 -7.56
N GLY A 130 13.05 -16.46 -7.69
CA GLY A 130 11.68 -16.04 -7.92
C GLY A 130 11.37 -15.79 -9.39
N LEU A 131 10.17 -15.29 -9.67
CA LEU A 131 9.81 -14.73 -10.97
C LEU A 131 10.73 -13.54 -11.29
N PHE A 132 11.13 -13.39 -12.54
CA PHE A 132 11.96 -12.26 -12.95
C PHE A 132 11.27 -11.48 -14.10
N PRO A 133 11.06 -10.15 -14.00
CA PRO A 133 11.25 -9.35 -12.79
C PRO A 133 10.27 -9.78 -11.68
N PRO A 134 10.70 -9.76 -10.40
CA PRO A 134 9.83 -10.20 -9.30
C PRO A 134 8.64 -9.26 -9.15
N PRO A 135 7.41 -9.78 -8.92
CA PRO A 135 6.24 -8.95 -8.72
C PRO A 135 6.35 -8.13 -7.42
N ILE A 136 6.02 -6.83 -7.51
CA ILE A 136 6.13 -5.90 -6.39
C ILE A 136 4.75 -5.37 -6.00
N ARG A 137 4.41 -5.50 -4.72
CA ARG A 137 3.30 -4.80 -4.07
C ARG A 137 3.84 -3.58 -3.35
N PHE A 138 3.20 -2.45 -3.54
CA PHE A 138 3.58 -1.20 -2.90
C PHE A 138 2.41 -0.61 -2.11
N CYS A 139 2.71 -0.03 -0.94
CA CYS A 139 1.71 0.69 -0.15
C CYS A 139 2.24 2.04 0.33
N VAL A 140 1.41 3.06 0.19
CA VAL A 140 1.52 4.29 0.98
C VAL A 140 0.53 4.18 2.13
N ASN A 141 1.01 3.91 3.34
CA ASN A 141 0.13 3.61 4.48
C ASN A 141 -0.67 4.82 5.00
N SER A 142 -0.27 6.06 4.63
CA SER A 142 -1.07 7.25 4.86
C SER A 142 -0.76 8.38 3.88
N VAL A 143 -1.57 8.49 2.83
CA VAL A 143 -1.56 9.67 1.94
C VAL A 143 -2.05 10.90 2.70
N SER A 144 -2.93 10.73 3.69
CA SER A 144 -3.44 11.79 4.54
C SER A 144 -2.32 12.55 5.25
N THR A 145 -1.35 11.82 5.80
CA THR A 145 -0.18 12.43 6.45
C THR A 145 0.61 13.30 5.46
N LEU A 146 0.82 12.82 4.24
CA LEU A 146 1.52 13.61 3.21
C LEU A 146 0.75 14.87 2.84
N LEU A 147 -0.58 14.80 2.73
CA LEU A 147 -1.47 15.95 2.45
C LEU A 147 -1.48 16.98 3.59
N MET A 148 -1.26 16.57 4.83
CA MET A 148 -1.15 17.49 5.96
C MET A 148 0.15 18.33 5.93
N TYR A 149 1.21 17.77 5.35
CA TYR A 149 2.53 18.41 5.31
C TYR A 149 2.86 19.06 3.97
N ARG A 150 2.15 18.74 2.90
CA ARG A 150 2.43 19.24 1.54
C ARG A 150 1.16 19.75 0.85
N ARG A 151 1.35 20.77 0.02
CA ARG A 151 0.26 21.28 -0.84
C ARG A 151 -0.17 20.20 -1.81
N LEU A 152 -1.46 20.16 -2.11
CA LEU A 152 -2.09 19.16 -2.96
C LEU A 152 -1.38 19.02 -4.32
N GLU A 153 -1.03 20.14 -4.96
CA GLU A 153 -0.40 20.14 -6.28
C GLU A 153 0.97 19.44 -6.28
N VAL A 154 1.76 19.67 -5.22
CA VAL A 154 3.09 19.06 -5.06
C VAL A 154 2.95 17.55 -4.80
N LEU A 155 2.01 17.19 -3.92
CA LEU A 155 1.75 15.78 -3.64
C LEU A 155 1.18 15.05 -4.87
N TYR A 156 0.27 15.72 -5.61
CA TYR A 156 -0.28 15.16 -6.84
C TYR A 156 0.83 14.82 -7.85
N GLN A 157 1.76 15.74 -8.08
CA GLN A 157 2.92 15.50 -8.95
C GLN A 157 3.78 14.32 -8.46
N PHE A 158 4.04 14.25 -7.17
CA PHE A 158 4.78 13.14 -6.57
C PHE A 158 4.06 11.79 -6.77
N LEU A 159 2.78 11.72 -6.44
CA LEU A 159 1.97 10.50 -6.61
C LEU A 159 1.84 10.12 -8.09
N HIS A 160 1.72 11.10 -9.00
CA HIS A 160 1.70 10.84 -10.44
C HIS A 160 2.98 10.14 -10.92
N VAL A 161 4.15 10.60 -10.47
CA VAL A 161 5.43 9.94 -10.78
C VAL A 161 5.50 8.55 -10.17
N LEU A 162 5.04 8.39 -8.94
CA LEU A 162 5.07 7.13 -8.20
C LEU A 162 4.18 6.06 -8.86
N THR A 163 2.93 6.44 -9.19
CA THR A 163 1.98 5.55 -9.88
C THR A 163 2.48 5.16 -11.27
N ALA A 164 3.10 6.09 -12.00
CA ALA A 164 3.70 5.80 -13.30
C ALA A 164 4.90 4.83 -13.21
N LYS A 165 5.74 4.98 -12.19
CA LYS A 165 6.85 4.02 -11.94
C LYS A 165 6.33 2.63 -11.62
N LEU A 166 5.32 2.50 -10.76
CA LEU A 166 4.70 1.21 -10.45
C LEU A 166 4.10 0.55 -11.68
N LYS A 167 3.41 1.32 -12.50
CA LYS A 167 2.87 0.82 -13.77
C LYS A 167 3.97 0.32 -14.71
N LYS A 168 5.10 1.03 -14.78
CA LYS A 168 6.24 0.65 -15.63
C LYS A 168 6.89 -0.69 -15.21
N ILE A 169 6.96 -0.96 -13.90
CA ILE A 169 7.51 -2.22 -13.35
C ILE A 169 6.44 -3.30 -13.19
N GLU A 170 5.24 -3.08 -13.71
CA GLU A 170 4.10 -3.99 -13.57
C GLU A 170 3.72 -4.31 -12.11
N GLY A 171 4.08 -3.44 -11.17
CA GLY A 171 3.73 -3.55 -9.75
C GLY A 171 2.27 -3.18 -9.47
N VAL A 172 1.76 -3.52 -8.29
CA VAL A 172 0.48 -3.04 -7.77
C VAL A 172 0.71 -2.04 -6.64
N GLY A 173 -0.02 -0.91 -6.67
CA GLY A 173 0.07 0.14 -5.65
C GLY A 173 -1.21 0.28 -4.85
N ILE A 174 -1.09 0.41 -3.52
CA ILE A 174 -2.19 0.68 -2.59
C ILE A 174 -1.90 1.98 -1.85
N TYR A 175 -2.89 2.87 -1.83
CA TYR A 175 -2.80 4.21 -1.25
C TYR A 175 -3.92 4.40 -0.25
N LEU A 176 -3.60 4.51 1.06
CA LEU A 176 -4.60 4.72 2.10
C LEU A 176 -4.83 6.21 2.36
N LEU A 177 -6.07 6.64 2.23
CA LEU A 177 -6.50 8.02 2.43
C LEU A 177 -7.72 8.08 3.34
N ASN A 178 -7.68 8.96 4.34
CA ASN A 178 -8.81 9.25 5.20
C ASN A 178 -9.88 10.05 4.43
N SER A 179 -11.09 9.51 4.36
CA SER A 179 -12.21 10.10 3.60
C SER A 179 -12.81 11.34 4.25
N GLU A 180 -12.64 11.51 5.56
CA GLU A 180 -13.31 12.57 6.34
C GLU A 180 -12.42 13.79 6.57
N SER A 181 -11.12 13.68 6.23
CA SER A 181 -10.14 14.75 6.55
C SER A 181 -9.95 15.76 5.43
N PHE A 182 -10.54 15.53 4.25
CA PHE A 182 -10.30 16.35 3.06
C PHE A 182 -11.59 16.62 2.29
N ASP A 183 -11.60 17.74 1.56
CA ASP A 183 -12.72 18.14 0.72
C ASP A 183 -12.88 17.28 -0.53
N ASP A 184 -14.05 17.31 -1.15
CA ASP A 184 -14.38 16.53 -2.33
C ASP A 184 -13.46 16.82 -3.51
N LYS A 185 -12.95 18.05 -3.63
CA LYS A 185 -12.01 18.42 -4.67
C LYS A 185 -10.69 17.68 -4.51
N THR A 186 -10.13 17.67 -3.30
CA THR A 186 -8.90 16.93 -2.97
C THR A 186 -9.07 15.44 -3.24
N LEU A 187 -10.17 14.86 -2.75
CA LEU A 187 -10.47 13.44 -2.96
C LEU A 187 -10.61 13.11 -4.44
N SER A 188 -11.31 13.97 -5.21
CA SER A 188 -11.49 13.79 -6.64
C SER A 188 -10.17 13.84 -7.40
N MET A 189 -9.28 14.78 -7.05
CA MET A 189 -7.96 14.88 -7.68
C MET A 189 -7.10 13.62 -7.43
N ILE A 190 -7.09 13.11 -6.20
CA ILE A 190 -6.34 11.89 -5.89
C ILE A 190 -6.94 10.67 -6.61
N LYS A 191 -8.28 10.56 -6.66
CA LYS A 191 -8.98 9.48 -7.38
C LYS A 191 -8.58 9.42 -8.87
N GLN A 192 -8.27 10.55 -9.51
CA GLN A 192 -7.86 10.59 -10.93
C GLN A 192 -6.54 9.86 -11.23
N LEU A 193 -5.69 9.67 -10.22
CA LEU A 193 -4.42 8.93 -10.35
C LEU A 193 -4.61 7.41 -10.23
N MET A 194 -5.80 6.96 -9.84
CA MET A 194 -6.05 5.58 -9.44
C MET A 194 -6.87 4.84 -10.51
N ASN A 195 -6.65 3.53 -10.59
CA ASN A 195 -7.41 2.65 -11.47
C ASN A 195 -8.63 2.05 -10.76
N CYS A 196 -8.54 1.91 -9.44
CA CYS A 196 -9.54 1.29 -8.59
C CYS A 196 -9.67 2.06 -7.28
N VAL A 197 -10.87 2.09 -6.72
CA VAL A 197 -11.15 2.64 -5.39
C VAL A 197 -11.80 1.57 -4.54
N ILE A 198 -11.24 1.30 -3.37
CA ILE A 198 -11.88 0.52 -2.32
C ILE A 198 -12.38 1.52 -1.30
N GLU A 199 -13.70 1.70 -1.23
CA GLU A 199 -14.31 2.53 -0.21
C GLU A 199 -14.67 1.70 1.01
N VAL A 200 -14.38 2.22 2.20
CA VAL A 200 -14.71 1.62 3.48
C VAL A 200 -15.65 2.53 4.23
N LYS A 201 -16.66 1.95 4.87
CA LYS A 201 -17.56 2.67 5.80
C LYS A 201 -17.82 1.83 7.05
N ILE A 202 -18.22 2.50 8.11
CA ILE A 202 -18.70 1.88 9.35
C ILE A 202 -20.15 2.29 9.57
N GLU A 203 -21.03 1.33 9.72
CA GLU A 203 -22.42 1.54 10.09
C GLU A 203 -22.77 0.60 11.25
N GLN A 204 -23.28 1.14 12.35
CA GLN A 204 -23.67 0.38 13.54
C GLN A 204 -22.56 -0.58 14.06
N ASN A 205 -21.32 -0.10 14.11
CA ASN A 205 -20.12 -0.89 14.48
C ASN A 205 -19.80 -2.07 13.52
N ILE A 206 -20.36 -2.07 12.32
CA ILE A 206 -20.08 -3.06 11.29
C ILE A 206 -19.29 -2.37 10.17
N SER A 207 -18.20 -3.00 9.77
CA SER A 207 -17.38 -2.50 8.67
C SER A 207 -17.84 -3.06 7.33
N TYR A 208 -17.93 -2.18 6.35
CA TYR A 208 -18.28 -2.51 4.97
C TYR A 208 -17.21 -1.99 4.03
N LEU A 209 -16.96 -2.72 2.96
CA LEU A 209 -16.14 -2.26 1.84
C LEU A 209 -16.90 -2.42 0.53
N ARG A 210 -16.57 -1.60 -0.45
CA ARG A 210 -16.97 -1.80 -1.84
C ARG A 210 -15.80 -1.50 -2.77
N VAL A 211 -15.76 -2.20 -3.89
CA VAL A 211 -14.72 -2.06 -4.89
C VAL A 211 -15.31 -1.38 -6.12
N GLN A 212 -14.64 -0.33 -6.62
CA GLN A 212 -15.06 0.42 -7.79
C GLN A 212 -13.90 0.52 -8.77
N GLY A 213 -14.19 0.49 -10.08
CA GLY A 213 -13.17 0.63 -11.15
C GLY A 213 -12.57 -0.68 -11.64
N ILE A 214 -12.92 -1.83 -11.08
CA ILE A 214 -12.53 -3.14 -11.59
C ILE A 214 -13.64 -3.70 -12.49
N ARG A 215 -13.26 -4.10 -13.70
CA ARG A 215 -14.20 -4.65 -14.67
C ARG A 215 -14.76 -5.99 -14.17
N GLY A 216 -16.08 -6.11 -14.16
CA GLY A 216 -16.77 -7.35 -13.75
C GLY A 216 -16.98 -7.51 -12.23
N VAL A 217 -16.49 -6.59 -11.42
CA VAL A 217 -16.74 -6.56 -9.98
C VAL A 217 -18.00 -5.72 -9.71
N SER A 218 -18.96 -6.30 -8.98
CA SER A 218 -20.12 -5.55 -8.48
C SER A 218 -19.63 -4.48 -7.50
N SER A 219 -20.20 -3.26 -7.60
CA SER A 219 -19.94 -2.17 -6.65
C SER A 219 -20.82 -2.24 -5.40
N GLU A 220 -21.29 -3.41 -5.03
CA GLU A 220 -22.08 -3.63 -3.81
C GLU A 220 -21.23 -3.52 -2.55
N TRP A 221 -21.87 -3.13 -1.46
CA TRP A 221 -21.25 -3.09 -0.16
C TRP A 221 -21.14 -4.50 0.43
N LEU A 222 -19.92 -4.95 0.66
CA LEU A 222 -19.59 -6.21 1.28
C LEU A 222 -19.27 -5.98 2.75
N LYS A 223 -19.94 -6.70 3.64
CA LYS A 223 -19.62 -6.71 5.07
C LYS A 223 -18.30 -7.43 5.28
N PHE A 224 -17.42 -6.86 6.10
CA PHE A 224 -16.17 -7.54 6.45
C PHE A 224 -15.87 -7.46 7.94
N SER A 225 -15.05 -8.37 8.41
CA SER A 225 -14.48 -8.36 9.75
C SER A 225 -12.98 -8.51 9.68
N VAL A 226 -12.33 -8.08 10.76
CA VAL A 226 -10.89 -8.22 10.94
C VAL A 226 -10.64 -9.00 12.22
N ALA A 227 -9.90 -10.11 12.10
CA ALA A 227 -9.49 -10.91 13.24
C ALA A 227 -8.04 -11.38 13.04
N LYS A 228 -7.18 -11.13 14.03
CA LYS A 228 -5.76 -11.53 14.01
C LYS A 228 -5.00 -11.10 12.74
N GLY A 229 -5.27 -9.89 12.25
CA GLY A 229 -4.64 -9.35 11.03
C GLY A 229 -5.17 -9.93 9.71
N GLN A 230 -6.22 -10.74 9.75
CA GLN A 230 -6.89 -11.29 8.56
C GLN A 230 -8.21 -10.57 8.32
N VAL A 231 -8.47 -10.26 7.06
CA VAL A 231 -9.73 -9.68 6.58
C VAL A 231 -10.59 -10.81 6.01
N THR A 232 -11.84 -10.87 6.43
CA THR A 232 -12.82 -11.87 5.97
C THR A 232 -14.10 -11.17 5.56
N ILE A 233 -14.57 -11.44 4.35
CA ILE A 233 -15.90 -11.01 3.90
C ILE A 233 -16.95 -11.90 4.58
N ILE A 234 -17.96 -11.26 5.15
CA ILE A 234 -19.07 -11.91 5.84
C ILE A 234 -20.28 -11.90 4.89
N PRO A 235 -20.92 -13.05 4.68
CA PRO A 235 -22.14 -13.14 3.88
C PRO A 235 -23.27 -12.24 4.36
#